data_41c37447015cf7322c1e0cff5d6a9702
#
_entry.id   41c37447015cf7322c1e0cff5d6a9702
#
_cell.length_a   1.000
_cell.length_b   1.000
_cell.length_c   1.000
_cell.angle_alpha   90.00
_cell.angle_beta   90.00
_cell.angle_gamma   90.00
#
_symmetry.space_group_name_H-M   'P 1'
#
loop_
_entity.id
_entity.type
_entity.pdbx_description
1 polymer ?
#
loop_
_entity_poly.entity_id
_entity_poly.type
_entity_poly.pdbx_seq_one_letter_code
_entity_poly.pdbx_strand_id
1 'polypeptide(L)'
;MLEITRLTVEHLAQGCVTDCPAPRIGFAVQSDRNDAELTDAILQVGDWNVHLPQDGQTGTAYKGPALLPFTTYGVRLTVTDNTGAAAEAETTFETGRMETPWSGQWISDPAFTFTEAKVSPVPMVFRKTIETAKTIARARLYATAMGIYEVELNGQKLGQQYFAPGFTSYKSYLQYQTYDVTELLTGHDTLTATVAGGWAVGSFVFTRKNRVTADRQALLAELRIEYADGSVEVIGTDSSWEVTENGPVRMADLYDGETYDATHKTDGWHAAAPETLKITPAITAEYGVPVTAHEVFKPVAVTTAPDGETIYDFGQNFAGVIRISLQGCAGQVITVRHAEILNPDGTLNTTFLRSAKATATYTCRDGQQTYSPRFTYMGFRYAGIKGVKPEDVEVEAVALYSDVAHAGAFHCSNELLNQLQSNITWSAKSNFVDIPTDCPQRDERMGWTGDINVFAPTALYNFELSRFLEKWLRDVKAEQRPGGGIPNTVPVQG
;
A
#
# COMPACT_ATOMS: atom_id res chain seq x y z
N MET A 1 26.08 -10.13 -27.43
CA MET A 1 24.62 -10.28 -27.72
C MET A 1 23.92 -9.01 -27.23
N LEU A 2 23.06 -8.41 -28.02
CA LEU A 2 22.21 -7.28 -27.62
C LEU A 2 20.98 -7.84 -26.93
N GLU A 3 20.58 -7.23 -25.79
CA GLU A 3 19.42 -7.66 -25.00
C GLU A 3 18.69 -6.43 -24.46
N ILE A 4 17.35 -6.47 -24.43
CA ILE A 4 16.51 -5.52 -23.69
C ILE A 4 16.31 -6.10 -22.28
N THR A 5 16.98 -5.50 -21.32
CA THR A 5 16.94 -5.98 -19.91
C THR A 5 15.72 -5.44 -19.13
N ARG A 6 15.09 -4.38 -19.64
CA ARG A 6 13.91 -3.76 -19.04
C ARG A 6 13.07 -3.07 -20.11
N LEU A 7 11.76 -3.29 -20.07
CA LEU A 7 10.75 -2.52 -20.80
C LEU A 7 9.63 -2.18 -19.79
N THR A 8 9.29 -0.91 -19.65
CA THR A 8 8.35 -0.44 -18.62
C THR A 8 7.31 0.52 -19.20
N VAL A 9 6.13 0.53 -18.60
CA VAL A 9 5.12 1.57 -18.76
C VAL A 9 4.90 2.23 -17.41
N GLU A 10 5.00 3.56 -17.32
CA GLU A 10 4.93 4.31 -16.07
C GLU A 10 5.84 3.71 -14.97
N HIS A 11 7.06 3.32 -15.36
CA HIS A 11 8.11 2.67 -14.54
C HIS A 11 7.80 1.23 -14.07
N LEU A 12 6.68 0.62 -14.47
CA LEU A 12 6.33 -0.76 -14.15
C LEU A 12 6.63 -1.69 -15.34
N ALA A 13 7.30 -2.80 -15.07
CA ALA A 13 7.57 -3.82 -16.08
C ALA A 13 6.31 -4.65 -16.41
N GLN A 14 5.39 -4.79 -15.45
CA GLN A 14 4.15 -5.54 -15.59
C GLN A 14 3.06 -4.93 -14.70
N GLY A 15 1.80 -5.25 -14.97
CA GLY A 15 0.66 -4.90 -14.12
C GLY A 15 0.34 -3.40 -14.04
N CYS A 16 0.81 -2.60 -15.01
CA CYS A 16 0.52 -1.18 -15.03
C CYS A 16 -0.95 -0.94 -15.38
N VAL A 17 -1.69 -0.34 -14.45
CA VAL A 17 -3.00 0.28 -14.71
C VAL A 17 -2.83 1.78 -14.58
N THR A 18 -3.28 2.54 -15.58
CA THR A 18 -3.06 3.99 -15.60
C THR A 18 -4.25 4.75 -16.17
N ASP A 19 -4.52 5.94 -15.62
CA ASP A 19 -5.43 6.93 -16.19
C ASP A 19 -4.69 7.99 -17.02
N CYS A 20 -3.36 7.86 -17.17
CA CYS A 20 -2.56 8.80 -17.96
C CYS A 20 -2.92 8.66 -19.45
N PRO A 21 -3.36 9.74 -20.13
CA PRO A 21 -3.67 9.68 -21.56
C PRO A 21 -2.42 9.55 -22.44
N ALA A 22 -1.23 9.78 -21.88
CA ALA A 22 0.04 9.70 -22.56
C ALA A 22 1.09 9.00 -21.69
N PRO A 23 0.91 7.69 -21.37
CA PRO A 23 1.80 6.98 -20.48
C PRO A 23 3.23 6.96 -21.03
N ARG A 24 4.21 6.99 -20.15
CA ARG A 24 5.63 6.96 -20.50
C ARG A 24 6.12 5.53 -20.61
N ILE A 25 6.77 5.21 -21.73
CA ILE A 25 7.40 3.92 -21.97
C ILE A 25 8.91 4.10 -21.90
N GLY A 26 9.56 3.39 -21.00
CA GLY A 26 11.00 3.40 -20.80
C GLY A 26 11.61 2.02 -21.01
N PHE A 27 12.90 1.95 -21.35
CA PHE A 27 13.59 0.69 -21.52
C PHE A 27 15.08 0.78 -21.16
N ALA A 28 15.70 -0.36 -20.93
CA ALA A 28 17.14 -0.48 -20.78
C ALA A 28 17.64 -1.63 -21.64
N VAL A 29 18.86 -1.46 -22.18
CA VAL A 29 19.53 -2.46 -23.02
C VAL A 29 20.91 -2.80 -22.45
N GLN A 30 21.35 -4.00 -22.72
CA GLN A 30 22.71 -4.47 -22.42
C GLN A 30 23.33 -5.12 -23.66
N SER A 31 24.65 -5.00 -23.82
CA SER A 31 25.43 -5.70 -24.82
C SER A 31 26.69 -6.27 -24.18
N ASP A 32 27.14 -7.42 -24.67
CA ASP A 32 28.45 -8.00 -24.34
C ASP A 32 29.62 -7.30 -25.07
N ARG A 33 29.34 -6.29 -25.89
CA ARG A 33 30.31 -5.47 -26.62
C ARG A 33 30.45 -4.10 -25.96
N ASN A 34 31.68 -3.62 -25.82
CA ASN A 34 31.98 -2.30 -25.27
C ASN A 34 31.68 -1.14 -26.22
N ASP A 35 31.61 -1.40 -27.53
CA ASP A 35 31.38 -0.44 -28.63
C ASP A 35 29.97 -0.54 -29.22
N ALA A 36 29.04 -1.15 -28.51
CA ALA A 36 27.66 -1.26 -28.95
C ALA A 36 26.94 0.09 -28.80
N GLU A 37 26.39 0.58 -29.90
CA GLU A 37 25.56 1.79 -29.95
C GLU A 37 24.21 1.44 -30.58
N LEU A 38 23.12 1.89 -30.01
CA LEU A 38 21.82 1.75 -30.65
C LEU A 38 21.73 2.66 -31.86
N THR A 39 21.40 2.06 -33.02
CA THR A 39 21.19 2.79 -34.28
C THR A 39 19.71 3.01 -34.57
N ASP A 40 18.85 2.14 -34.06
CA ASP A 40 17.40 2.26 -34.20
C ASP A 40 16.68 1.65 -32.99
N ALA A 41 15.52 2.22 -32.65
CA ALA A 41 14.60 1.70 -31.67
C ALA A 41 13.15 2.01 -32.12
N ILE A 42 12.38 0.96 -32.36
CA ILE A 42 10.98 1.05 -32.81
C ILE A 42 10.07 0.63 -31.66
N LEU A 43 9.24 1.55 -31.21
CA LEU A 43 8.21 1.30 -30.22
C LEU A 43 6.86 1.15 -30.91
N GLN A 44 6.14 0.07 -30.58
CA GLN A 44 4.77 -0.19 -31.01
C GLN A 44 3.84 -0.27 -29.81
N VAL A 45 2.70 0.42 -29.88
CA VAL A 45 1.61 0.35 -28.90
C VAL A 45 0.30 0.19 -29.66
N GLY A 46 -0.30 -1.00 -29.63
CA GLY A 46 -1.39 -1.35 -30.52
C GLY A 46 -0.99 -1.17 -31.99
N ASP A 47 -1.74 -0.34 -32.72
CA ASP A 47 -1.46 -0.02 -34.14
C ASP A 47 -0.51 1.17 -34.32
N TRP A 48 -0.12 1.86 -33.25
CA TRP A 48 0.77 3.01 -33.32
C TRP A 48 2.23 2.58 -33.25
N ASN A 49 3.03 3.06 -34.21
CA ASN A 49 4.46 2.79 -34.30
C ASN A 49 5.25 4.09 -34.35
N VAL A 50 6.40 4.14 -33.70
CA VAL A 50 7.31 5.29 -33.72
C VAL A 50 8.76 4.86 -33.60
N HIS A 51 9.64 5.53 -34.36
CA HIS A 51 11.08 5.47 -34.13
C HIS A 51 11.42 6.38 -32.95
N LEU A 52 12.11 5.82 -31.98
CA LEU A 52 12.50 6.54 -30.77
C LEU A 52 13.81 7.32 -31.04
N PRO A 53 13.97 8.52 -30.43
CA PRO A 53 15.24 9.22 -30.44
C PRO A 53 16.28 8.44 -29.63
N GLN A 54 17.58 8.74 -29.83
CA GLN A 54 18.69 8.04 -29.15
C GLN A 54 18.60 8.13 -27.62
N ASP A 55 17.98 9.18 -27.06
CA ASP A 55 17.72 9.37 -25.62
C ASP A 55 16.37 8.80 -25.15
N GLY A 56 15.63 8.10 -26.02
CA GLY A 56 14.31 7.54 -25.74
C GLY A 56 14.26 6.49 -24.60
N GLN A 57 15.40 5.97 -24.18
CA GLN A 57 15.53 5.01 -23.07
C GLN A 57 14.98 5.55 -21.75
N THR A 58 15.08 6.86 -21.51
CA THR A 58 14.67 7.49 -20.26
C THR A 58 13.16 7.66 -20.10
N GLY A 59 12.38 7.29 -21.10
CA GLY A 59 10.93 7.30 -21.10
C GLY A 59 10.33 8.24 -22.14
N THR A 60 9.74 7.63 -23.16
CA THR A 60 9.01 8.32 -24.23
C THR A 60 7.53 8.34 -23.91
N ALA A 61 6.91 9.53 -23.91
CA ALA A 61 5.49 9.67 -23.75
C ALA A 61 4.75 9.13 -25.00
N TYR A 62 3.68 8.36 -24.77
CA TYR A 62 2.79 7.93 -25.84
C TYR A 62 2.17 9.13 -26.57
N LYS A 63 2.18 9.09 -27.91
CA LYS A 63 1.64 10.14 -28.79
C LYS A 63 0.74 9.57 -29.90
N GLY A 64 0.27 8.35 -29.70
CA GLY A 64 -0.64 7.69 -30.64
C GLY A 64 -2.09 8.19 -30.53
N PRO A 65 -3.03 7.47 -31.15
CA PRO A 65 -4.47 7.74 -31.01
C PRO A 65 -4.91 7.74 -29.54
N ALA A 66 -5.99 8.46 -29.23
CA ALA A 66 -6.53 8.52 -27.87
C ALA A 66 -6.78 7.13 -27.29
N LEU A 67 -6.25 6.88 -26.10
CA LEU A 67 -6.47 5.62 -25.39
C LEU A 67 -7.92 5.53 -24.92
N LEU A 68 -8.50 4.34 -25.03
CA LEU A 68 -9.83 4.06 -24.53
C LEU A 68 -9.78 3.58 -23.07
N PRO A 69 -10.77 3.92 -22.23
CA PRO A 69 -10.83 3.42 -20.86
C PRO A 69 -11.02 1.88 -20.83
N PHE A 70 -10.62 1.26 -19.73
CA PHE A 70 -10.80 -0.18 -19.47
C PHE A 70 -10.19 -1.10 -20.54
N THR A 71 -9.14 -0.68 -21.20
CA THR A 71 -8.58 -1.37 -22.36
C THR A 71 -7.15 -1.81 -22.08
N THR A 72 -6.82 -3.04 -22.49
CA THR A 72 -5.45 -3.55 -22.43
C THR A 72 -4.73 -3.26 -23.74
N TYR A 73 -3.54 -2.70 -23.66
CA TYR A 73 -2.66 -2.39 -24.77
C TYR A 73 -1.39 -3.21 -24.72
N GLY A 74 -1.06 -3.88 -25.84
CA GLY A 74 0.25 -4.49 -26.04
C GLY A 74 1.30 -3.43 -26.37
N VAL A 75 2.49 -3.58 -25.80
CA VAL A 75 3.65 -2.75 -26.06
C VAL A 75 4.78 -3.65 -26.55
N ARG A 76 5.32 -3.38 -27.75
CA ARG A 76 6.48 -4.08 -28.31
C ARG A 76 7.58 -3.08 -28.58
N LEU A 77 8.80 -3.44 -28.23
CA LEU A 77 10.02 -2.67 -28.52
C LEU A 77 10.98 -3.55 -29.31
N THR A 78 11.44 -3.04 -30.44
CA THR A 78 12.53 -3.63 -31.23
C THR A 78 13.70 -2.64 -31.24
N VAL A 79 14.90 -3.09 -30.90
CA VAL A 79 16.12 -2.27 -30.91
C VAL A 79 17.15 -2.90 -31.84
N THR A 80 17.95 -2.06 -32.50
CA THR A 80 19.04 -2.51 -33.40
C THR A 80 20.31 -1.75 -33.05
N ASP A 81 21.45 -2.45 -33.01
CA ASP A 81 22.76 -1.84 -32.76
C ASP A 81 23.54 -1.52 -34.06
N ASN A 82 24.72 -0.90 -33.91
CA ASN A 82 25.63 -0.50 -34.98
C ASN A 82 26.24 -1.68 -35.79
N THR A 83 25.94 -2.94 -35.42
CA THR A 83 26.32 -4.14 -36.22
C THR A 83 25.12 -4.75 -36.93
N GLY A 84 23.92 -4.24 -36.75
CA GLY A 84 22.67 -4.81 -37.22
C GLY A 84 22.13 -5.94 -36.36
N ALA A 85 22.69 -6.18 -35.15
CA ALA A 85 22.09 -7.10 -34.18
C ALA A 85 20.83 -6.47 -33.60
N ALA A 86 19.76 -7.27 -33.53
CA ALA A 86 18.46 -6.81 -33.02
C ALA A 86 18.03 -7.58 -31.76
N ALA A 87 17.23 -6.91 -30.92
CA ALA A 87 16.55 -7.52 -29.76
C ALA A 87 15.13 -7.01 -29.69
N GLU A 88 14.24 -7.85 -29.17
CA GLU A 88 12.81 -7.53 -28.99
C GLU A 88 12.37 -7.80 -27.56
N ALA A 89 11.43 -7.00 -27.07
CA ALA A 89 10.72 -7.21 -25.80
C ALA A 89 9.26 -6.78 -25.92
N GLU A 90 8.41 -7.43 -25.12
CA GLU A 90 6.99 -7.11 -25.06
C GLU A 90 6.55 -6.94 -23.62
N THR A 91 5.57 -6.06 -23.40
CA THR A 91 4.82 -5.93 -22.15
C THR A 91 3.40 -5.48 -22.48
N THR A 92 2.58 -5.30 -21.44
CA THR A 92 1.23 -4.78 -21.58
C THR A 92 0.97 -3.73 -20.50
N PHE A 93 0.05 -2.84 -20.78
CA PHE A 93 -0.58 -1.99 -19.75
C PHE A 93 -2.09 -1.95 -19.95
N GLU A 94 -2.79 -1.58 -18.91
CA GLU A 94 -4.23 -1.42 -18.91
C GLU A 94 -4.57 0.04 -18.61
N THR A 95 -5.49 0.62 -19.37
CA THR A 95 -6.07 1.88 -18.98
C THR A 95 -7.12 1.62 -17.91
N GLY A 96 -7.09 2.40 -16.86
CA GLY A 96 -8.11 2.35 -15.82
C GLY A 96 -9.41 3.04 -16.26
N ARG A 97 -9.99 3.81 -15.36
CA ARG A 97 -11.25 4.51 -15.60
C ARG A 97 -11.10 5.73 -16.51
N MET A 98 -9.91 6.32 -16.51
CA MET A 98 -9.61 7.59 -17.18
C MET A 98 -10.66 8.66 -16.75
N GLU A 99 -11.36 9.30 -17.72
CA GLU A 99 -12.40 10.28 -17.44
C GLU A 99 -13.82 9.68 -17.30
N THR A 100 -13.93 8.33 -17.28
CA THR A 100 -15.24 7.69 -17.14
C THR A 100 -15.81 7.94 -15.74
N PRO A 101 -17.01 8.52 -15.62
CA PRO A 101 -17.63 8.75 -14.32
C PRO A 101 -17.87 7.44 -13.56
N TRP A 102 -17.79 7.49 -12.24
CA TRP A 102 -18.18 6.37 -11.39
C TRP A 102 -19.71 6.14 -11.51
N SER A 103 -20.12 4.89 -11.66
CA SER A 103 -21.53 4.49 -11.52
C SER A 103 -21.89 4.32 -10.05
N GLY A 104 -20.93 3.95 -9.22
CA GLY A 104 -21.06 3.91 -7.77
C GLY A 104 -21.02 5.31 -7.14
N GLN A 105 -21.50 5.41 -5.93
CA GLN A 105 -21.44 6.60 -5.09
C GLN A 105 -20.72 6.28 -3.78
N TRP A 106 -20.18 7.29 -3.12
CA TRP A 106 -19.63 7.13 -1.77
C TRP A 106 -20.73 6.63 -0.83
N ILE A 107 -20.42 5.58 -0.07
CA ILE A 107 -21.31 5.03 0.94
C ILE A 107 -20.62 4.98 2.30
N SER A 108 -21.41 5.15 3.36
CA SER A 108 -20.95 5.07 4.74
C SER A 108 -22.05 4.50 5.64
N ASP A 109 -21.76 4.38 6.93
CA ASP A 109 -22.72 3.97 7.93
C ASP A 109 -23.61 5.15 8.34
N PRO A 110 -24.93 5.11 8.07
CA PRO A 110 -25.85 6.17 8.48
C PRO A 110 -26.02 6.26 10.01
N ALA A 111 -25.72 5.19 10.74
CA ALA A 111 -25.81 5.13 12.20
C ALA A 111 -24.52 5.62 12.89
N PHE A 112 -23.48 5.94 12.13
CA PHE A 112 -22.20 6.38 12.66
C PHE A 112 -22.36 7.60 13.57
N THR A 113 -21.94 7.45 14.82
CA THR A 113 -21.86 8.55 15.80
C THR A 113 -20.51 8.46 16.49
N PHE A 114 -19.63 9.41 16.23
CA PHE A 114 -18.31 9.44 16.84
C PHE A 114 -17.94 10.85 17.29
N THR A 115 -17.76 11.02 18.58
CA THR A 115 -17.51 12.32 19.21
C THR A 115 -16.17 12.41 19.94
N GLU A 116 -15.48 11.28 20.13
CA GLU A 116 -14.21 11.24 20.85
C GLU A 116 -13.10 11.95 20.05
N ALA A 117 -12.44 12.92 20.70
CA ALA A 117 -11.27 13.57 20.12
C ALA A 117 -10.02 12.71 20.31
N LYS A 118 -9.08 12.80 19.40
CA LYS A 118 -7.75 12.15 19.49
C LYS A 118 -7.76 10.63 19.46
N VAL A 119 -8.86 10.00 19.07
CA VAL A 119 -9.02 8.55 18.94
C VAL A 119 -9.45 8.23 17.51
N SER A 120 -8.99 7.14 16.96
CA SER A 120 -9.47 6.64 15.67
C SER A 120 -10.84 5.97 15.85
N PRO A 121 -11.80 6.18 14.93
CA PRO A 121 -13.08 5.48 14.98
C PRO A 121 -12.91 3.98 14.69
N VAL A 122 -13.88 3.19 15.14
CA VAL A 122 -13.96 1.75 14.87
C VAL A 122 -14.02 1.52 13.35
N PRO A 123 -13.30 0.53 12.80
CA PRO A 123 -13.41 0.20 11.39
C PRO A 123 -14.83 -0.21 10.99
N MET A 124 -15.26 0.25 9.81
CA MET A 124 -16.52 -0.15 9.18
C MET A 124 -16.29 -1.35 8.26
N VAL A 125 -17.21 -2.30 8.28
CA VAL A 125 -17.24 -3.44 7.35
C VAL A 125 -18.42 -3.26 6.41
N PHE A 126 -18.14 -3.25 5.12
CA PHE A 126 -19.14 -3.19 4.04
C PHE A 126 -19.25 -4.55 3.38
N ARG A 127 -20.44 -4.93 2.91
CA ARG A 127 -20.60 -6.14 2.08
C ARG A 127 -21.63 -5.98 0.99
N LYS A 128 -21.45 -6.77 -0.08
CA LYS A 128 -22.38 -6.90 -1.19
C LYS A 128 -22.37 -8.34 -1.69
N THR A 129 -23.54 -8.93 -1.83
CA THR A 129 -23.72 -10.18 -2.59
C THR A 129 -23.80 -9.88 -4.08
N ILE A 130 -23.08 -10.64 -4.87
CA ILE A 130 -22.97 -10.52 -6.32
C ILE A 130 -23.47 -11.82 -6.94
N GLU A 131 -24.37 -11.70 -7.89
CA GLU A 131 -24.90 -12.83 -8.65
C GLU A 131 -24.52 -12.67 -10.12
N THR A 132 -23.85 -13.65 -10.70
CA THR A 132 -23.50 -13.67 -12.12
C THR A 132 -23.91 -15.00 -12.74
N ALA A 133 -24.66 -14.95 -13.84
CA ALA A 133 -25.18 -16.15 -14.49
C ALA A 133 -24.52 -16.43 -15.86
N LYS A 134 -23.75 -15.46 -16.39
CA LYS A 134 -23.12 -15.55 -17.70
C LYS A 134 -21.65 -15.92 -17.59
N THR A 135 -21.08 -16.46 -18.67
CA THR A 135 -19.64 -16.71 -18.75
C THR A 135 -18.88 -15.39 -18.75
N ILE A 136 -18.02 -15.21 -17.76
CA ILE A 136 -17.18 -14.02 -17.59
C ILE A 136 -15.97 -14.13 -18.53
N ALA A 137 -15.70 -13.07 -19.30
CA ALA A 137 -14.51 -12.93 -20.11
C ALA A 137 -13.43 -12.14 -19.36
N ARG A 138 -13.84 -11.11 -18.61
CA ARG A 138 -12.95 -10.25 -17.81
C ARG A 138 -13.74 -9.57 -16.69
N ALA A 139 -13.14 -9.47 -15.53
CA ALA A 139 -13.73 -8.70 -14.42
C ALA A 139 -12.65 -7.90 -13.67
N ARG A 140 -12.98 -6.63 -13.38
CA ARG A 140 -12.11 -5.70 -12.64
C ARG A 140 -12.91 -5.02 -11.53
N LEU A 141 -12.36 -5.07 -10.32
CA LEU A 141 -12.85 -4.28 -9.20
C LEU A 141 -11.98 -3.02 -9.07
N TYR A 142 -12.60 -1.87 -9.16
CA TYR A 142 -12.02 -0.56 -8.87
C TYR A 142 -12.51 -0.12 -7.50
N ALA A 143 -11.61 0.20 -6.57
CA ALA A 143 -12.00 0.57 -5.22
C ALA A 143 -11.12 1.66 -4.62
N THR A 144 -11.71 2.49 -3.78
CA THR A 144 -11.02 3.51 -2.96
C THR A 144 -11.84 3.79 -1.70
N ALA A 145 -11.22 4.43 -0.71
CA ALA A 145 -11.89 4.75 0.55
C ALA A 145 -11.45 6.09 1.14
N MET A 146 -12.30 6.70 1.95
CA MET A 146 -11.90 7.67 2.96
C MET A 146 -11.51 6.93 4.23
N GLY A 147 -10.22 6.72 4.40
CA GLY A 147 -9.59 5.85 5.37
C GLY A 147 -8.52 4.99 4.71
N ILE A 148 -8.14 3.91 5.36
CA ILE A 148 -7.36 2.82 4.77
C ILE A 148 -8.22 1.57 4.71
N TYR A 149 -8.11 0.77 3.65
CA TYR A 149 -9.04 -0.33 3.43
C TYR A 149 -8.38 -1.60 2.93
N GLU A 150 -9.06 -2.70 3.16
CA GLU A 150 -8.83 -3.98 2.48
C GLU A 150 -10.14 -4.49 1.90
N VAL A 151 -10.08 -5.16 0.75
CA VAL A 151 -11.21 -5.85 0.13
C VAL A 151 -10.98 -7.34 0.10
N GLU A 152 -12.05 -8.10 0.27
CA GLU A 152 -12.06 -9.55 0.23
C GLU A 152 -13.20 -10.01 -0.70
N LEU A 153 -12.93 -11.03 -1.49
CA LEU A 153 -13.95 -11.75 -2.26
C LEU A 153 -14.07 -13.16 -1.70
N ASN A 154 -15.25 -13.54 -1.23
CA ASN A 154 -15.51 -14.83 -0.57
C ASN A 154 -14.57 -15.11 0.62
N GLY A 155 -14.19 -14.07 1.36
CA GLY A 155 -13.25 -14.15 2.49
C GLY A 155 -11.78 -14.26 2.10
N GLN A 156 -11.44 -14.16 0.81
CA GLN A 156 -10.07 -14.09 0.34
C GLN A 156 -9.70 -12.63 0.06
N LYS A 157 -8.63 -12.14 0.71
CA LYS A 157 -8.08 -10.79 0.47
C LYS A 157 -7.66 -10.63 -0.98
N LEU A 158 -8.05 -9.50 -1.57
CA LEU A 158 -7.61 -9.08 -2.90
C LEU A 158 -6.35 -8.23 -2.81
N GLY A 159 -5.37 -8.55 -3.65
CA GLY A 159 -4.09 -7.83 -3.68
C GLY A 159 -3.19 -8.16 -2.48
N GLN A 160 -1.97 -7.62 -2.52
CA GLN A 160 -0.92 -7.85 -1.52
C GLN A 160 -0.65 -6.60 -0.67
N GLN A 161 -1.26 -5.48 -1.03
CA GLN A 161 -0.94 -4.18 -0.45
C GLN A 161 -1.55 -3.96 0.93
N TYR A 162 -0.84 -3.14 1.71
CA TYR A 162 -1.28 -2.56 2.96
C TYR A 162 -1.64 -1.09 2.76
N PHE A 163 -2.54 -0.57 3.57
CA PHE A 163 -2.87 0.85 3.68
C PHE A 163 -3.43 1.50 2.41
N ALA A 164 -4.00 0.72 1.47
CA ALA A 164 -4.76 1.29 0.37
C ALA A 164 -5.84 2.28 0.89
N PRO A 165 -6.14 3.37 0.19
CA PRO A 165 -5.68 3.79 -1.12
C PRO A 165 -4.36 4.56 -1.10
N GLY A 166 -3.67 4.63 0.04
CA GLY A 166 -2.43 5.37 0.24
C GLY A 166 -2.64 6.78 0.81
N PHE A 167 -1.52 7.41 1.17
CA PHE A 167 -1.50 8.76 1.74
C PHE A 167 -1.16 9.78 0.66
N THR A 168 -2.17 10.54 0.23
CA THR A 168 -2.06 11.61 -0.77
C THR A 168 -2.56 12.94 -0.20
N SER A 169 -2.36 14.01 -0.93
CA SER A 169 -3.00 15.31 -0.67
C SER A 169 -4.51 15.19 -0.94
N TYR A 170 -5.24 14.57 -0.03
CA TYR A 170 -6.65 14.18 -0.19
C TYR A 170 -7.58 15.32 -0.62
N LYS A 171 -7.23 16.57 -0.35
CA LYS A 171 -7.99 17.73 -0.88
C LYS A 171 -7.87 17.88 -2.38
N SER A 172 -6.80 17.36 -2.98
CA SER A 172 -6.48 17.50 -4.40
C SER A 172 -6.79 16.22 -5.17
N TYR A 173 -6.32 15.07 -4.69
CA TYR A 173 -6.58 13.79 -5.34
C TYR A 173 -6.58 12.62 -4.37
N LEU A 174 -7.22 11.54 -4.79
CA LEU A 174 -7.30 10.25 -4.12
C LEU A 174 -7.02 9.15 -5.16
N GLN A 175 -6.29 8.14 -4.78
CA GLN A 175 -6.03 7.00 -5.66
C GLN A 175 -7.11 5.93 -5.52
N TYR A 176 -7.40 5.21 -6.60
CA TYR A 176 -8.13 3.96 -6.55
C TYR A 176 -7.23 2.80 -6.96
N GLN A 177 -7.47 1.63 -6.38
CA GLN A 177 -6.81 0.38 -6.75
C GLN A 177 -7.66 -0.39 -7.75
N THR A 178 -7.00 -1.17 -8.59
CA THR A 178 -7.62 -2.07 -9.56
C THR A 178 -7.26 -3.50 -9.23
N TYR A 179 -8.26 -4.36 -9.04
CA TYR A 179 -8.07 -5.78 -8.75
C TYR A 179 -8.62 -6.62 -9.90
N ASP A 180 -7.80 -7.54 -10.42
CA ASP A 180 -8.28 -8.56 -11.33
C ASP A 180 -9.03 -9.64 -10.54
N VAL A 181 -10.33 -9.77 -10.78
CA VAL A 181 -11.18 -10.76 -10.13
C VAL A 181 -11.83 -11.73 -11.12
N THR A 182 -11.31 -11.77 -12.34
CA THR A 182 -11.86 -12.58 -13.44
C THR A 182 -12.04 -14.04 -13.06
N GLU A 183 -10.97 -14.67 -12.54
CA GLU A 183 -10.95 -16.08 -12.18
C GLU A 183 -11.48 -16.35 -10.75
N LEU A 184 -11.79 -15.30 -10.00
CA LEU A 184 -12.21 -15.41 -8.60
C LEU A 184 -13.74 -15.41 -8.43
N LEU A 185 -14.48 -14.93 -9.43
CA LEU A 185 -15.94 -14.92 -9.42
C LEU A 185 -16.47 -16.31 -9.74
N THR A 186 -17.40 -16.78 -8.89
CA THR A 186 -17.94 -18.16 -8.95
C THR A 186 -19.41 -18.22 -9.37
N GLY A 187 -20.08 -17.06 -9.45
CA GLY A 187 -21.48 -16.93 -9.81
C GLY A 187 -22.38 -16.53 -8.64
N HIS A 188 -22.01 -16.87 -7.41
CA HIS A 188 -22.66 -16.39 -6.18
C HIS A 188 -21.55 -15.98 -5.21
N ASP A 189 -21.26 -14.71 -5.13
CA ASP A 189 -20.06 -14.19 -4.49
C ASP A 189 -20.42 -13.14 -3.44
N THR A 190 -19.57 -13.02 -2.42
CA THR A 190 -19.67 -11.95 -1.42
C THR A 190 -18.42 -11.09 -1.48
N LEU A 191 -18.58 -9.83 -1.86
CA LEU A 191 -17.56 -8.81 -1.76
C LEU A 191 -17.67 -8.11 -0.41
N THR A 192 -16.55 -8.08 0.34
CA THR A 192 -16.46 -7.43 1.65
C THR A 192 -15.34 -6.42 1.63
N ALA A 193 -15.55 -5.24 2.22
CA ALA A 193 -14.50 -4.25 2.41
C ALA A 193 -14.47 -3.79 3.87
N THR A 194 -13.30 -3.84 4.49
CA THR A 194 -13.07 -3.26 5.83
C THR A 194 -12.34 -1.94 5.66
N VAL A 195 -12.90 -0.86 6.21
CA VAL A 195 -12.34 0.49 6.13
C VAL A 195 -12.02 0.99 7.53
N ALA A 196 -10.74 1.20 7.84
CA ALA A 196 -10.25 1.81 9.06
C ALA A 196 -9.97 3.31 8.85
N GLY A 197 -9.82 4.07 9.95
CA GLY A 197 -9.66 5.53 9.89
C GLY A 197 -8.43 6.00 9.11
N GLY A 198 -7.29 5.33 9.26
CA GLY A 198 -6.05 5.67 8.57
C GLY A 198 -5.65 7.14 8.68
N TRP A 199 -5.06 7.68 7.61
CA TRP A 199 -4.65 9.09 7.56
C TRP A 199 -5.81 10.08 7.37
N ALA A 200 -6.91 9.65 6.72
CA ALA A 200 -8.01 10.55 6.36
C ALA A 200 -8.96 10.84 7.54
N VAL A 201 -9.24 9.85 8.35
CA VAL A 201 -10.25 9.90 9.41
C VAL A 201 -9.65 9.57 10.78
N GLY A 202 -8.61 8.73 10.83
CA GLY A 202 -7.96 8.29 12.05
C GLY A 202 -7.25 9.41 12.82
N SER A 203 -6.80 9.10 14.02
CA SER A 203 -5.97 9.99 14.83
C SER A 203 -4.57 10.05 14.25
N PHE A 204 -4.12 11.24 13.86
CA PHE A 204 -2.83 11.40 13.19
C PHE A 204 -2.10 12.67 13.66
N VAL A 205 -0.82 12.77 13.31
CA VAL A 205 0.19 13.74 13.75
C VAL A 205 0.35 13.83 15.28
N PHE A 206 1.39 14.49 15.78
CA PHE A 206 1.69 14.61 17.21
C PHE A 206 0.63 15.37 18.02
N THR A 207 -0.31 16.05 17.36
CA THR A 207 -1.49 16.65 18.00
C THR A 207 -2.64 15.65 18.19
N ARG A 208 -2.54 14.46 17.62
CA ARG A 208 -3.55 13.40 17.65
C ARG A 208 -4.93 13.87 17.15
N LYS A 209 -4.94 14.77 16.16
CA LYS A 209 -6.19 15.17 15.52
C LYS A 209 -6.77 13.99 14.72
N ASN A 210 -8.06 13.78 14.84
CA ASN A 210 -8.81 12.85 14.01
C ASN A 210 -9.80 13.59 13.09
N ARG A 211 -10.36 12.89 12.10
CA ARG A 211 -11.36 13.40 11.17
C ARG A 211 -10.95 14.72 10.48
N VAL A 212 -9.66 14.80 10.13
CA VAL A 212 -9.09 16.01 9.52
C VAL A 212 -9.58 16.19 8.09
N THR A 213 -9.69 15.11 7.34
CA THR A 213 -10.07 15.12 5.93
C THR A 213 -11.54 14.79 5.71
N ALA A 214 -12.05 13.78 6.42
CA ALA A 214 -13.46 13.38 6.37
C ALA A 214 -14.00 13.13 7.77
N ASP A 215 -15.32 13.25 7.94
CA ASP A 215 -15.96 13.07 9.26
C ASP A 215 -16.03 11.59 9.68
N ARG A 216 -16.09 10.70 8.69
CA ARG A 216 -16.22 9.25 8.87
C ARG A 216 -15.58 8.50 7.73
N GLN A 217 -15.40 7.20 7.90
CA GLN A 217 -14.97 6.31 6.84
C GLN A 217 -16.05 6.24 5.75
N ALA A 218 -15.62 6.11 4.50
CA ALA A 218 -16.51 5.90 3.38
C ALA A 218 -15.83 5.02 2.31
N LEU A 219 -16.64 4.25 1.61
CA LEU A 219 -16.21 3.36 0.51
C LEU A 219 -16.78 3.84 -0.82
N LEU A 220 -15.97 3.78 -1.87
CA LEU A 220 -16.41 3.89 -3.26
C LEU A 220 -15.80 2.72 -4.02
N ALA A 221 -16.64 1.88 -4.59
CA ALA A 221 -16.18 0.73 -5.37
C ALA A 221 -17.09 0.49 -6.58
N GLU A 222 -16.52 -0.13 -7.61
CA GLU A 222 -17.21 -0.50 -8.83
C GLU A 222 -16.62 -1.78 -9.40
N LEU A 223 -17.42 -2.83 -9.49
CA LEU A 223 -17.09 -4.07 -10.17
C LEU A 223 -17.61 -4.01 -11.60
N ARG A 224 -16.70 -4.04 -12.56
CA ARG A 224 -17.00 -4.11 -13.99
C ARG A 224 -16.76 -5.52 -14.49
N ILE A 225 -17.80 -6.14 -15.06
CA ILE A 225 -17.78 -7.50 -15.59
C ILE A 225 -18.05 -7.44 -17.09
N GLU A 226 -17.15 -7.97 -17.87
CA GLU A 226 -17.29 -8.15 -19.32
C GLU A 226 -17.57 -9.63 -19.59
N TYR A 227 -18.71 -9.92 -20.20
CA TYR A 227 -19.14 -11.27 -20.49
C TYR A 227 -18.68 -11.75 -21.88
N ALA A 228 -18.59 -13.05 -22.06
CA ALA A 228 -18.19 -13.67 -23.34
C ALA A 228 -19.14 -13.35 -24.50
N ASP A 229 -20.38 -12.94 -24.21
CA ASP A 229 -21.35 -12.47 -25.21
C ASP A 229 -21.16 -11.00 -25.64
N GLY A 230 -20.12 -10.33 -25.08
CA GLY A 230 -19.80 -8.93 -25.34
C GLY A 230 -20.61 -7.93 -24.49
N SER A 231 -21.55 -8.40 -23.66
CA SER A 231 -22.28 -7.52 -22.73
C SER A 231 -21.41 -7.12 -21.55
N VAL A 232 -21.70 -5.97 -20.96
CA VAL A 232 -20.98 -5.43 -19.79
C VAL A 232 -21.99 -5.18 -18.67
N GLU A 233 -21.64 -5.60 -17.48
CA GLU A 233 -22.35 -5.29 -16.24
C GLU A 233 -21.47 -4.48 -15.32
N VAL A 234 -22.05 -3.50 -14.63
CA VAL A 234 -21.32 -2.67 -13.67
C VAL A 234 -22.11 -2.63 -12.36
N ILE A 235 -21.46 -3.05 -11.27
CA ILE A 235 -22.02 -3.07 -9.93
C ILE A 235 -21.27 -2.06 -9.09
N GLY A 236 -21.84 -0.90 -8.84
CA GLY A 236 -21.26 0.16 -8.02
C GLY A 236 -21.72 0.09 -6.55
N THR A 237 -21.04 0.87 -5.71
CA THR A 237 -21.48 1.11 -4.33
C THR A 237 -22.73 1.98 -4.33
N ASP A 238 -23.75 1.55 -3.59
CA ASP A 238 -25.03 2.22 -3.40
C ASP A 238 -25.72 1.76 -2.11
N SER A 239 -26.96 2.17 -1.90
CA SER A 239 -27.76 1.80 -0.72
C SER A 239 -28.17 0.32 -0.64
N SER A 240 -27.88 -0.50 -1.67
CA SER A 240 -28.09 -1.95 -1.64
C SER A 240 -26.92 -2.70 -0.98
N TRP A 241 -25.84 -2.01 -0.65
CA TRP A 241 -24.77 -2.53 0.18
C TRP A 241 -25.19 -2.50 1.66
N GLU A 242 -24.64 -3.41 2.43
CA GLU A 242 -24.80 -3.42 3.88
C GLU A 242 -23.52 -2.96 4.56
N VAL A 243 -23.66 -2.37 5.74
CA VAL A 243 -22.54 -1.88 6.55
C VAL A 243 -22.75 -2.21 8.02
N THR A 244 -21.65 -2.36 8.75
CA THR A 244 -21.64 -2.48 10.21
C THR A 244 -20.31 -2.00 10.80
N GLU A 245 -20.32 -1.44 12.01
CA GLU A 245 -19.14 -1.20 12.85
C GLU A 245 -18.84 -2.39 13.77
N ASN A 246 -19.65 -3.44 13.70
CA ASN A 246 -19.51 -4.61 14.55
C ASN A 246 -18.73 -5.75 13.88
N GLY A 247 -17.56 -5.43 13.35
CA GLY A 247 -16.58 -6.38 12.79
C GLY A 247 -15.56 -6.88 13.83
N PRO A 248 -14.70 -7.84 13.47
CA PRO A 248 -13.69 -8.39 14.39
C PRO A 248 -12.55 -7.40 14.71
N VAL A 249 -12.27 -6.41 13.87
CA VAL A 249 -11.33 -5.33 14.17
C VAL A 249 -12.04 -4.32 15.04
N ARG A 250 -11.75 -4.32 16.34
CA ARG A 250 -12.44 -3.49 17.36
C ARG A 250 -11.78 -2.12 17.54
N MET A 251 -10.53 -1.98 17.14
CA MET A 251 -9.78 -0.72 17.10
C MET A 251 -8.67 -0.85 16.06
N ALA A 252 -8.45 0.21 15.28
CA ALA A 252 -7.31 0.33 14.39
C ALA A 252 -6.83 1.79 14.35
N ASP A 253 -5.57 2.00 14.67
CA ASP A 253 -4.92 3.31 14.73
C ASP A 253 -3.45 3.15 14.30
N LEU A 254 -2.97 4.05 13.46
CA LEU A 254 -1.61 3.96 12.93
C LEU A 254 -0.53 4.01 14.01
N TYR A 255 -0.80 4.67 15.15
CA TYR A 255 0.14 4.81 16.26
C TYR A 255 -0.15 3.88 17.42
N ASP A 256 -1.43 3.75 17.78
CA ASP A 256 -1.83 2.97 18.94
C ASP A 256 -1.83 1.47 18.66
N GLY A 257 -2.12 1.08 17.41
CA GLY A 257 -2.09 -0.31 17.01
C GLY A 257 -3.43 -0.86 16.55
N GLU A 258 -3.68 -2.14 16.84
CA GLU A 258 -4.89 -2.84 16.44
C GLU A 258 -5.40 -3.73 17.57
N THR A 259 -6.72 -3.74 17.78
CA THR A 259 -7.40 -4.71 18.64
C THR A 259 -8.29 -5.57 17.75
N TYR A 260 -8.04 -6.87 17.75
CA TYR A 260 -8.78 -7.85 16.99
C TYR A 260 -9.38 -8.92 17.90
N ASP A 261 -10.67 -9.20 17.74
CA ASP A 261 -11.37 -10.25 18.46
C ASP A 261 -11.82 -11.37 17.51
N ALA A 262 -11.10 -12.50 17.52
CA ALA A 262 -11.40 -13.63 16.65
C ALA A 262 -12.64 -14.45 17.10
N THR A 263 -13.17 -14.17 18.28
CA THR A 263 -14.45 -14.76 18.72
C THR A 263 -15.65 -13.99 18.21
N HIS A 264 -15.40 -12.73 17.81
CA HIS A 264 -16.44 -11.81 17.41
C HIS A 264 -17.01 -12.19 16.03
N LYS A 265 -18.29 -12.39 15.95
CA LYS A 265 -19.01 -12.62 14.69
C LYS A 265 -19.51 -11.28 14.18
N THR A 266 -19.17 -10.96 12.95
CA THR A 266 -19.67 -9.75 12.31
C THR A 266 -21.18 -9.83 12.17
N ASP A 267 -21.89 -8.95 12.84
CA ASP A 267 -23.35 -8.86 12.87
C ASP A 267 -23.83 -7.40 12.86
N GLY A 268 -25.11 -7.16 13.15
CA GLY A 268 -25.66 -5.79 13.18
C GLY A 268 -25.71 -5.11 11.81
N TRP A 269 -25.75 -5.88 10.75
CA TRP A 269 -25.80 -5.39 9.38
C TRP A 269 -27.06 -4.56 9.10
N HIS A 270 -26.88 -3.42 8.45
CA HIS A 270 -27.95 -2.56 7.97
C HIS A 270 -27.56 -1.92 6.65
N ALA A 271 -28.51 -1.32 5.94
CA ALA A 271 -28.24 -0.69 4.65
C ALA A 271 -27.25 0.47 4.79
N ALA A 272 -26.22 0.47 3.95
CA ALA A 272 -25.34 1.61 3.80
C ALA A 272 -26.11 2.81 3.21
N ALA A 273 -25.64 4.02 3.49
CA ALA A 273 -26.24 5.23 2.93
C ALA A 273 -25.24 6.00 2.07
N PRO A 274 -25.70 6.74 1.08
CA PRO A 274 -24.88 7.69 0.34
C PRO A 274 -24.23 8.69 1.29
N GLU A 275 -22.92 8.92 1.09
CA GLU A 275 -22.13 9.88 1.87
C GLU A 275 -21.70 11.05 0.97
N THR A 276 -21.86 12.26 1.49
CA THR A 276 -21.34 13.47 0.84
C THR A 276 -20.05 13.89 1.51
N LEU A 277 -18.94 13.70 0.83
CA LEU A 277 -17.64 14.09 1.34
C LEU A 277 -17.53 15.60 1.48
N LYS A 278 -16.79 16.07 2.49
CA LYS A 278 -16.42 17.50 2.67
C LYS A 278 -15.48 18.02 1.58
N ILE A 279 -14.83 17.13 0.86
CA ILE A 279 -13.86 17.40 -0.19
C ILE A 279 -14.28 16.71 -1.47
N THR A 280 -13.83 17.23 -2.60
CA THR A 280 -14.07 16.65 -3.93
C THR A 280 -12.74 16.40 -4.63
N PRO A 281 -11.95 15.39 -4.17
CA PRO A 281 -10.69 15.07 -4.82
C PRO A 281 -10.91 14.51 -6.22
N ALA A 282 -9.96 14.74 -7.13
CA ALA A 282 -9.86 13.93 -8.33
C ALA A 282 -9.54 12.49 -7.92
N ILE A 283 -10.29 11.51 -8.46
CA ILE A 283 -10.05 10.09 -8.18
C ILE A 283 -9.30 9.52 -9.39
N THR A 284 -8.06 9.06 -9.18
CA THR A 284 -7.16 8.60 -10.25
C THR A 284 -6.65 7.20 -9.98
N ALA A 285 -6.25 6.49 -11.05
CA ALA A 285 -5.58 5.20 -10.88
C ALA A 285 -4.35 5.33 -9.98
N GLU A 286 -4.08 4.29 -9.21
CA GLU A 286 -2.90 4.23 -8.33
C GLU A 286 -1.62 4.49 -9.11
N TYR A 287 -0.88 5.50 -8.70
CA TYR A 287 0.41 5.82 -9.28
C TYR A 287 1.56 5.49 -8.33
N GLY A 288 1.31 5.43 -7.04
CA GLY A 288 2.31 5.12 -6.02
C GLY A 288 2.96 3.74 -6.18
N VAL A 289 3.90 3.47 -5.29
CA VAL A 289 4.46 2.15 -5.08
C VAL A 289 3.77 1.57 -3.84
N PRO A 290 3.04 0.46 -3.95
CA PRO A 290 2.25 -0.06 -2.84
C PRO A 290 3.15 -0.47 -1.67
N VAL A 291 2.65 -0.30 -0.46
CA VAL A 291 3.27 -0.90 0.74
C VAL A 291 2.91 -2.38 0.76
N THR A 292 3.91 -3.24 0.82
CA THR A 292 3.75 -4.70 0.85
C THR A 292 4.55 -5.35 1.97
N ALA A 293 4.31 -6.63 2.22
CA ALA A 293 5.10 -7.43 3.12
C ALA A 293 6.37 -7.92 2.41
N HIS A 294 7.50 -7.83 3.07
CA HIS A 294 8.80 -8.19 2.53
C HIS A 294 9.51 -9.23 3.41
N GLU A 295 10.63 -8.87 4.04
CA GLU A 295 11.42 -9.80 4.82
C GLU A 295 10.66 -10.28 6.07
N VAL A 296 10.82 -11.56 6.37
CA VAL A 296 10.29 -12.18 7.58
C VAL A 296 11.45 -12.54 8.50
N PHE A 297 11.43 -11.97 9.71
CA PHE A 297 12.44 -12.20 10.73
C PHE A 297 11.94 -13.17 11.78
N LYS A 298 12.76 -14.17 12.10
CA LYS A 298 12.60 -15.00 13.30
C LYS A 298 13.38 -14.37 14.46
N PRO A 299 12.92 -14.55 15.71
CA PRO A 299 13.65 -14.05 16.85
C PRO A 299 15.06 -14.66 16.93
N VAL A 300 16.08 -13.81 17.13
CA VAL A 300 17.46 -14.23 17.39
C VAL A 300 17.70 -14.49 18.87
N ALA A 301 16.85 -13.94 19.75
CA ALA A 301 16.85 -14.19 21.18
C ALA A 301 15.43 -14.04 21.75
N VAL A 302 15.14 -14.83 22.78
CA VAL A 302 13.89 -14.75 23.57
C VAL A 302 14.28 -14.72 25.04
N THR A 303 13.79 -13.71 25.76
CA THR A 303 14.06 -13.51 27.19
C THR A 303 12.79 -13.18 27.95
N THR A 304 12.81 -13.28 29.28
CA THR A 304 11.69 -12.85 30.12
C THR A 304 12.10 -11.62 30.91
N ALA A 305 11.37 -10.54 30.75
CA ALA A 305 11.59 -9.30 31.49
C ALA A 305 11.09 -9.44 32.96
N PRO A 306 11.56 -8.59 33.90
CA PRO A 306 11.17 -8.65 35.32
C PRO A 306 9.67 -8.50 35.57
N ASP A 307 8.93 -7.85 34.66
CA ASP A 307 7.46 -7.68 34.73
C ASP A 307 6.69 -8.88 34.15
N GLY A 308 7.39 -9.97 33.80
CA GLY A 308 6.83 -11.20 33.26
C GLY A 308 6.48 -11.16 31.77
N GLU A 309 6.86 -10.08 31.04
CA GLU A 309 6.70 -9.99 29.60
C GLU A 309 7.78 -10.84 28.89
N THR A 310 7.39 -11.64 27.91
CA THR A 310 8.34 -12.35 27.05
C THR A 310 8.83 -11.41 25.96
N ILE A 311 10.14 -11.14 25.91
CA ILE A 311 10.78 -10.24 24.95
C ILE A 311 11.41 -11.04 23.83
N TYR A 312 11.04 -10.72 22.59
CA TYR A 312 11.59 -11.27 21.36
C TYR A 312 12.47 -10.23 20.69
N ASP A 313 13.77 -10.52 20.51
CA ASP A 313 14.72 -9.70 19.74
C ASP A 313 14.81 -10.24 18.31
N PHE A 314 14.52 -9.42 17.32
CA PHE A 314 14.60 -9.80 15.90
C PHE A 314 15.95 -9.46 15.26
N GLY A 315 16.87 -8.85 16.00
CA GLY A 315 18.23 -8.53 15.53
C GLY A 315 18.31 -7.32 14.59
N GLN A 316 17.20 -6.88 14.02
CA GLN A 316 17.08 -5.77 13.09
C GLN A 316 15.97 -4.81 13.54
N ASN A 317 16.23 -3.48 13.46
CA ASN A 317 15.21 -2.45 13.63
C ASN A 317 14.57 -2.11 12.28
N PHE A 318 13.23 -2.13 12.18
CA PHE A 318 12.50 -1.88 10.93
C PHE A 318 11.04 -1.47 11.18
N ALA A 319 10.38 -1.00 10.12
CA ALA A 319 8.93 -0.80 10.08
C ALA A 319 8.21 -2.11 9.71
N GLY A 320 7.18 -2.50 10.47
CA GLY A 320 6.48 -3.74 10.20
C GLY A 320 5.44 -4.11 11.24
N VAL A 321 5.08 -5.38 11.24
CA VAL A 321 4.10 -5.98 12.16
C VAL A 321 4.61 -7.31 12.70
N ILE A 322 4.09 -7.72 13.86
CA ILE A 322 4.30 -9.07 14.38
C ILE A 322 3.21 -10.00 13.84
N ARG A 323 3.61 -11.19 13.44
CA ARG A 323 2.74 -12.33 13.11
C ARG A 323 2.90 -13.39 14.18
N ILE A 324 1.79 -13.78 14.81
CA ILE A 324 1.74 -14.87 15.79
C ILE A 324 0.93 -16.03 15.22
N SER A 325 1.39 -17.26 15.45
CA SER A 325 0.67 -18.50 15.12
C SER A 325 0.63 -19.41 16.34
N LEU A 326 -0.56 -19.85 16.73
CA LEU A 326 -0.74 -20.63 17.97
C LEU A 326 -2.00 -21.50 17.92
N GLN A 327 -2.04 -22.48 18.83
CA GLN A 327 -3.26 -23.17 19.23
C GLN A 327 -3.93 -22.37 20.35
N GLY A 328 -4.96 -21.57 20.02
CA GLY A 328 -5.63 -20.71 21.00
C GLY A 328 -6.82 -21.35 21.67
N CYS A 329 -7.24 -20.73 22.77
CA CYS A 329 -8.51 -20.99 23.44
C CYS A 329 -9.40 -19.75 23.32
N ALA A 330 -10.71 -19.94 23.13
CA ALA A 330 -11.66 -18.82 23.00
C ALA A 330 -11.61 -17.90 24.22
N GLY A 331 -11.45 -16.60 23.96
CA GLY A 331 -11.33 -15.56 24.99
C GLY A 331 -9.93 -15.38 25.58
N GLN A 332 -8.93 -16.19 25.18
CA GLN A 332 -7.53 -15.93 25.54
C GLN A 332 -7.07 -14.62 24.87
N VAL A 333 -6.54 -13.69 25.66
CA VAL A 333 -6.06 -12.41 25.17
C VAL A 333 -4.53 -12.39 25.10
N ILE A 334 -4.01 -12.10 23.93
CA ILE A 334 -2.58 -11.91 23.66
C ILE A 334 -2.34 -10.44 23.41
N THR A 335 -1.38 -9.85 24.13
CA THR A 335 -0.93 -8.47 23.91
C THR A 335 0.48 -8.46 23.37
N VAL A 336 0.71 -7.73 22.29
CA VAL A 336 2.00 -7.57 21.64
C VAL A 336 2.38 -6.10 21.66
N ARG A 337 3.44 -5.74 22.38
CA ARG A 337 3.99 -4.39 22.47
C ARG A 337 5.29 -4.30 21.69
N HIS A 338 5.63 -3.11 21.21
CA HIS A 338 6.77 -2.92 20.33
C HIS A 338 7.70 -1.83 20.88
N ALA A 339 9.02 -2.01 20.71
CA ALA A 339 10.02 -0.98 21.00
C ALA A 339 11.28 -1.19 20.14
N GLU A 340 12.03 -0.11 19.93
CA GLU A 340 13.30 -0.13 19.20
C GLU A 340 14.48 -0.53 20.07
N ILE A 341 14.41 -0.25 21.38
CA ILE A 341 15.47 -0.54 22.36
C ILE A 341 14.87 -1.06 23.67
N LEU A 342 15.71 -1.66 24.49
CA LEU A 342 15.37 -2.11 25.84
C LEU A 342 15.92 -1.14 26.90
N ASN A 343 15.28 -1.13 28.06
CA ASN A 343 15.83 -0.57 29.29
C ASN A 343 16.97 -1.45 29.84
N PRO A 344 17.82 -0.95 30.74
CA PRO A 344 18.92 -1.74 31.34
C PRO A 344 18.46 -3.01 32.05
N ASP A 345 17.21 -3.06 32.52
CA ASP A 345 16.60 -4.22 33.17
C ASP A 345 15.99 -5.24 32.20
N GLY A 346 16.07 -4.99 30.89
CA GLY A 346 15.53 -5.85 29.85
C GLY A 346 14.06 -5.62 29.49
N THR A 347 13.38 -4.67 30.12
CA THR A 347 12.01 -4.27 29.72
C THR A 347 12.01 -3.42 28.45
N LEU A 348 10.88 -3.36 27.73
CA LEU A 348 10.73 -2.49 26.57
C LEU A 348 10.86 -1.01 26.95
N ASN A 349 11.72 -0.26 26.25
CA ASN A 349 11.79 1.19 26.41
C ASN A 349 10.81 1.86 25.45
N THR A 350 9.69 2.33 25.97
CA THR A 350 8.62 2.98 25.21
C THR A 350 8.69 4.52 25.25
N THR A 351 9.73 5.10 25.87
CA THR A 351 9.87 6.57 26.01
C THR A 351 9.88 7.28 24.66
N PHE A 352 10.52 6.66 23.65
CA PHE A 352 10.67 7.24 22.32
C PHE A 352 9.38 7.16 21.47
N LEU A 353 8.38 6.41 21.90
CA LEU A 353 7.08 6.32 21.21
C LEU A 353 6.23 7.59 21.42
N ARG A 354 6.55 8.42 22.40
CA ARG A 354 5.77 9.60 22.83
C ARG A 354 4.33 9.19 23.19
N SER A 355 3.32 9.62 22.45
CA SER A 355 1.93 9.26 22.72
C SER A 355 1.45 7.98 22.03
N ALA A 356 2.26 7.43 21.11
CA ALA A 356 1.93 6.17 20.43
C ALA A 356 2.00 4.98 21.40
N LYS A 357 0.98 4.11 21.38
CA LYS A 357 0.96 2.90 22.24
C LYS A 357 1.67 1.71 21.63
N ALA A 358 1.78 1.67 20.31
CA ALA A 358 2.45 0.62 19.54
C ALA A 358 2.09 -0.80 20.05
N THR A 359 0.79 -1.07 20.23
CA THR A 359 0.27 -2.27 20.88
C THR A 359 -0.77 -2.96 20.02
N ALA A 360 -0.58 -4.25 19.71
CA ALA A 360 -1.60 -5.09 19.13
C ALA A 360 -2.22 -5.99 20.22
N THR A 361 -3.53 -6.13 20.22
CA THR A 361 -4.27 -7.00 21.14
C THR A 361 -5.10 -7.99 20.33
N TYR A 362 -4.91 -9.27 20.58
CA TYR A 362 -5.59 -10.35 19.88
C TYR A 362 -6.35 -11.22 20.86
N THR A 363 -7.68 -11.29 20.71
CA THR A 363 -8.53 -12.25 21.44
C THR A 363 -8.69 -13.50 20.59
N CYS A 364 -8.18 -14.63 21.08
CA CYS A 364 -8.19 -15.90 20.38
C CYS A 364 -9.60 -16.52 20.29
N ARG A 365 -9.87 -17.21 19.21
CA ARG A 365 -10.91 -18.26 19.12
C ARG A 365 -10.32 -19.60 19.49
N ASP A 366 -11.13 -20.66 19.53
CA ASP A 366 -10.62 -22.03 19.69
C ASP A 366 -9.90 -22.50 18.41
N GLY A 367 -8.85 -23.26 18.60
CA GLY A 367 -8.13 -23.96 17.55
C GLY A 367 -6.92 -23.22 16.99
N GLN A 368 -6.34 -23.81 15.93
CA GLN A 368 -5.18 -23.25 15.23
C GLN A 368 -5.55 -21.91 14.57
N GLN A 369 -4.71 -20.92 14.77
CA GLN A 369 -4.92 -19.59 14.25
C GLN A 369 -3.63 -18.82 14.05
N THR A 370 -3.65 -17.90 13.08
CA THR A 370 -2.58 -16.96 12.82
C THR A 370 -3.17 -15.55 12.82
N TYR A 371 -2.51 -14.61 13.47
CA TYR A 371 -2.90 -13.21 13.49
C TYR A 371 -1.69 -12.32 13.17
N SER A 372 -1.95 -11.27 12.42
CA SER A 372 -1.07 -10.14 12.19
C SER A 372 -1.92 -8.89 12.01
N PRO A 373 -1.58 -7.74 12.60
CA PRO A 373 -2.29 -6.48 12.36
C PRO A 373 -2.34 -6.11 10.88
N ARG A 374 -3.45 -5.51 10.44
CA ARG A 374 -3.71 -5.18 9.03
C ARG A 374 -3.77 -3.67 8.75
N PHE A 375 -4.18 -2.88 9.75
CA PHE A 375 -4.46 -1.45 9.58
C PHE A 375 -3.51 -0.55 10.40
N THR A 376 -2.33 -1.06 10.72
CA THR A 376 -1.28 -0.36 11.44
C THR A 376 0.08 -0.93 11.09
N TYR A 377 1.15 -0.21 11.43
CA TYR A 377 2.53 -0.69 11.44
C TYR A 377 3.30 -0.04 12.58
N MET A 378 4.38 -0.68 12.99
CA MET A 378 5.23 -0.24 14.09
C MET A 378 6.69 -0.15 13.65
N GLY A 379 7.47 0.77 14.25
CA GLY A 379 8.92 0.75 14.17
C GLY A 379 9.48 0.03 15.38
N PHE A 380 10.20 -1.08 15.18
CA PHE A 380 10.67 -1.89 16.28
C PHE A 380 11.83 -2.82 15.91
N ARG A 381 12.60 -3.21 16.91
CA ARG A 381 13.47 -4.38 16.91
C ARG A 381 12.98 -5.43 17.90
N TYR A 382 12.31 -5.00 18.98
CA TYR A 382 11.85 -5.85 20.06
C TYR A 382 10.35 -5.88 20.13
N ALA A 383 9.80 -7.08 20.37
CA ALA A 383 8.39 -7.25 20.71
C ALA A 383 8.26 -7.89 22.10
N GLY A 384 7.40 -7.33 22.95
CA GLY A 384 7.03 -7.88 24.23
C GLY A 384 5.65 -8.53 24.13
N ILE A 385 5.53 -9.80 24.52
CA ILE A 385 4.29 -10.57 24.39
C ILE A 385 3.83 -11.08 25.76
N LYS A 386 2.56 -10.87 26.04
CA LYS A 386 1.85 -11.41 27.23
C LYS A 386 0.61 -12.20 26.81
N GLY A 387 0.15 -13.11 27.67
CA GLY A 387 -1.07 -13.89 27.47
C GLY A 387 -0.86 -15.25 26.82
N VAL A 388 0.38 -15.61 26.48
CA VAL A 388 0.79 -16.92 25.93
C VAL A 388 2.20 -17.23 26.38
N LYS A 389 2.53 -18.52 26.55
CA LYS A 389 3.90 -18.93 26.83
C LYS A 389 4.72 -18.99 25.53
N PRO A 390 6.03 -18.74 25.59
CA PRO A 390 6.88 -18.73 24.41
C PRO A 390 6.92 -20.07 23.66
N GLU A 391 6.77 -21.19 24.36
CA GLU A 391 6.72 -22.52 23.76
C GLU A 391 5.40 -22.83 23.04
N ASP A 392 4.34 -22.09 23.30
CA ASP A 392 2.98 -22.29 22.76
C ASP A 392 2.65 -21.36 21.58
N VAL A 393 3.59 -20.51 21.17
CA VAL A 393 3.39 -19.54 20.09
C VAL A 393 4.60 -19.46 19.17
N GLU A 394 4.38 -19.51 17.86
CA GLU A 394 5.37 -19.11 16.88
C GLU A 394 5.23 -17.59 16.62
N VAL A 395 6.37 -16.88 16.69
CA VAL A 395 6.41 -15.44 16.53
C VAL A 395 7.37 -15.08 15.39
N GLU A 396 6.88 -14.31 14.46
CA GLU A 396 7.65 -13.76 13.34
C GLU A 396 7.40 -12.25 13.26
N ALA A 397 8.38 -11.53 12.76
CA ALA A 397 8.23 -10.12 12.44
C ALA A 397 8.30 -9.92 10.93
N VAL A 398 7.35 -9.19 10.36
CA VAL A 398 7.20 -8.98 8.92
C VAL A 398 7.47 -7.51 8.61
N ALA A 399 8.50 -7.23 7.81
CA ALA A 399 8.81 -5.88 7.37
C ALA A 399 7.75 -5.38 6.37
N LEU A 400 7.27 -4.15 6.57
CA LEU A 400 6.31 -3.46 5.70
C LEU A 400 6.93 -2.16 5.19
N TYR A 401 7.06 -2.04 3.88
CA TYR A 401 7.51 -0.82 3.21
C TYR A 401 7.05 -0.79 1.75
N SER A 402 7.14 0.38 1.11
CA SER A 402 6.83 0.53 -0.31
C SER A 402 7.74 -0.36 -1.15
N ASP A 403 7.17 -1.10 -2.11
CA ASP A 403 7.85 -2.12 -2.92
C ASP A 403 8.85 -1.50 -3.91
N VAL A 404 9.88 -0.84 -3.37
CA VAL A 404 10.95 -0.20 -4.13
C VAL A 404 12.08 -1.18 -4.40
N ALA A 405 12.40 -1.40 -5.67
CA ALA A 405 13.49 -2.29 -6.07
C ALA A 405 14.86 -1.70 -5.72
N HIS A 406 15.83 -2.57 -5.42
CA HIS A 406 17.22 -2.13 -5.27
C HIS A 406 17.78 -1.70 -6.64
N ALA A 407 18.42 -0.51 -6.69
CA ALA A 407 19.09 0.03 -7.87
C ALA A 407 20.60 -0.24 -7.86
N GLY A 408 21.19 -0.44 -6.68
CA GLY A 408 22.61 -0.66 -6.53
C GLY A 408 22.97 -1.53 -5.34
N ALA A 409 24.22 -1.99 -5.30
CA ALA A 409 24.80 -2.72 -4.19
C ALA A 409 26.18 -2.18 -3.86
N PHE A 410 26.54 -2.14 -2.60
CA PHE A 410 27.86 -1.75 -2.13
C PHE A 410 28.37 -2.79 -1.13
N HIS A 411 29.62 -3.21 -1.32
CA HIS A 411 30.37 -4.04 -0.40
C HIS A 411 31.85 -3.73 -0.51
N CYS A 412 32.55 -3.71 0.63
CA CYS A 412 34.00 -3.50 0.66
C CYS A 412 34.65 -4.35 1.79
N SER A 413 35.97 -4.30 1.88
CA SER A 413 36.71 -5.02 2.92
C SER A 413 36.60 -4.45 4.34
N ASN A 414 35.97 -3.30 4.52
CA ASN A 414 35.75 -2.67 5.81
C ASN A 414 34.34 -2.94 6.33
N GLU A 415 34.23 -3.79 7.36
CA GLU A 415 32.94 -4.21 7.91
C GLU A 415 32.12 -3.07 8.52
N LEU A 416 32.76 -2.00 9.03
CA LEU A 416 32.02 -0.83 9.53
C LEU A 416 31.32 -0.07 8.42
N LEU A 417 31.93 -0.01 7.22
CA LEU A 417 31.28 0.60 6.04
C LEU A 417 30.16 -0.30 5.50
N ASN A 418 30.34 -1.61 5.52
CA ASN A 418 29.28 -2.55 5.15
C ASN A 418 28.08 -2.43 6.11
N GLN A 419 28.35 -2.30 7.42
CA GLN A 419 27.31 -2.07 8.42
C GLN A 419 26.61 -0.72 8.22
N LEU A 420 27.35 0.34 7.90
CA LEU A 420 26.78 1.66 7.58
C LEU A 420 25.84 1.56 6.37
N GLN A 421 26.26 0.87 5.30
CA GLN A 421 25.42 0.63 4.11
C GLN A 421 24.13 -0.11 4.47
N SER A 422 24.23 -1.15 5.31
CA SER A 422 23.06 -1.88 5.81
C SER A 422 22.12 -0.97 6.60
N ASN A 423 22.66 -0.14 7.49
CA ASN A 423 21.86 0.80 8.29
C ASN A 423 21.14 1.84 7.40
N ILE A 424 21.81 2.36 6.36
CA ILE A 424 21.21 3.29 5.38
C ILE A 424 20.05 2.62 4.68
N THR A 425 20.24 1.39 4.20
CA THR A 425 19.21 0.62 3.49
C THR A 425 17.98 0.34 4.36
N TRP A 426 18.19 -0.14 5.60
CA TRP A 426 17.09 -0.43 6.52
C TRP A 426 16.40 0.83 7.04
N SER A 427 17.13 1.94 7.20
CA SER A 427 16.55 3.23 7.54
C SER A 427 15.63 3.72 6.41
N ALA A 428 16.06 3.60 5.15
CA ALA A 428 15.24 3.94 4.00
C ALA A 428 13.97 3.05 3.93
N LYS A 429 14.12 1.72 3.99
CA LYS A 429 12.98 0.78 3.99
C LYS A 429 11.98 1.11 5.09
N SER A 430 12.46 1.40 6.31
CA SER A 430 11.60 1.71 7.45
C SER A 430 10.84 3.03 7.33
N ASN A 431 11.31 3.95 6.49
CA ASN A 431 10.72 5.27 6.30
C ASN A 431 10.07 5.46 4.91
N PHE A 432 10.16 4.49 4.01
CA PHE A 432 9.42 4.50 2.75
C PHE A 432 8.12 3.72 2.89
N VAL A 433 7.15 4.31 3.58
CA VAL A 433 5.83 3.73 3.82
C VAL A 433 4.80 4.62 3.16
N ASP A 434 4.53 4.36 1.87
CA ASP A 434 3.68 5.12 0.95
C ASP A 434 4.20 6.52 0.60
N ILE A 435 4.83 7.20 1.57
CA ILE A 435 5.54 8.47 1.42
C ILE A 435 6.90 8.38 2.15
N PRO A 436 7.86 9.29 1.89
CA PRO A 436 9.09 9.34 2.66
C PRO A 436 8.83 9.92 4.06
N THR A 437 8.57 9.06 5.05
CA THR A 437 8.31 9.45 6.44
C THR A 437 9.60 9.76 7.19
N ASP A 438 9.51 10.56 8.25
CA ASP A 438 10.63 10.91 9.14
C ASP A 438 10.96 9.82 10.17
N CYS A 439 10.01 9.00 10.51
CA CYS A 439 10.16 7.97 11.55
C CYS A 439 9.06 6.89 11.43
N PRO A 440 9.33 5.62 11.84
CA PRO A 440 8.34 4.56 11.79
C PRO A 440 7.63 4.28 13.11
N GLN A 441 8.13 4.78 14.29
CA GLN A 441 7.74 4.24 15.60
C GLN A 441 6.82 5.13 16.43
N ARG A 442 6.96 6.46 16.32
CA ARG A 442 6.29 7.43 17.21
C ARG A 442 5.06 8.09 16.57
N ASP A 443 4.40 8.97 17.31
CA ASP A 443 3.24 9.76 16.87
C ASP A 443 3.62 10.93 15.94
N GLU A 444 4.28 10.63 14.83
CA GLU A 444 4.68 11.61 13.81
C GLU A 444 4.47 11.01 12.41
N ARG A 445 5.42 10.27 11.85
CA ARG A 445 5.35 9.51 10.59
C ARG A 445 4.86 10.37 9.41
N MET A 446 5.48 11.54 9.24
CA MET A 446 5.10 12.55 8.27
C MET A 446 6.15 12.72 7.19
N GLY A 447 5.74 13.14 6.00
CA GLY A 447 6.64 13.41 4.88
C GLY A 447 7.35 14.76 5.03
N TRP A 448 8.37 14.84 5.89
CA TRP A 448 9.16 16.05 6.08
C TRP A 448 10.00 16.37 4.84
N THR A 449 9.74 17.53 4.25
CA THR A 449 10.37 17.92 2.99
C THR A 449 11.88 18.18 3.13
N GLY A 450 12.33 18.63 4.30
CA GLY A 450 13.75 18.80 4.59
C GLY A 450 14.51 17.50 4.65
N ASP A 451 13.94 16.49 5.30
CA ASP A 451 14.53 15.15 5.50
C ASP A 451 14.78 14.45 4.17
N ILE A 452 13.75 14.33 3.34
CA ILE A 452 13.91 13.69 2.02
C ILE A 452 14.78 14.51 1.08
N ASN A 453 14.75 15.85 1.15
CA ASN A 453 15.62 16.69 0.31
C ASN A 453 17.11 16.38 0.55
N VAL A 454 17.51 16.11 1.78
CA VAL A 454 18.89 15.72 2.13
C VAL A 454 19.15 14.26 1.76
N PHE A 455 18.18 13.36 1.99
CA PHE A 455 18.36 11.92 1.83
C PHE A 455 18.18 11.42 0.40
N ALA A 456 17.43 12.11 -0.46
CA ALA A 456 17.09 11.65 -1.80
C ALA A 456 18.30 11.24 -2.67
N PRO A 457 19.45 11.98 -2.70
CA PRO A 457 20.61 11.52 -3.44
C PRO A 457 21.15 10.16 -2.97
N THR A 458 21.20 9.92 -1.66
CA THR A 458 21.60 8.64 -1.07
C THR A 458 20.61 7.54 -1.41
N ALA A 459 19.31 7.84 -1.33
CA ALA A 459 18.26 6.90 -1.64
C ALA A 459 18.29 6.43 -3.10
N LEU A 460 18.55 7.35 -4.05
CA LEU A 460 18.63 7.04 -5.50
C LEU A 460 19.82 6.14 -5.87
N TYR A 461 20.91 6.11 -5.07
CA TYR A 461 21.97 5.13 -5.26
C TYR A 461 21.59 3.72 -4.81
N ASN A 462 20.61 3.61 -3.91
CA ASN A 462 20.22 2.35 -3.30
C ASN A 462 18.96 1.74 -3.90
N PHE A 463 18.02 2.58 -4.38
CA PHE A 463 16.69 2.15 -4.80
C PHE A 463 16.24 2.82 -6.10
N GLU A 464 15.44 2.08 -6.87
CA GLU A 464 14.67 2.64 -8.00
C GLU A 464 13.45 3.38 -7.41
N LEU A 465 13.53 4.70 -7.37
CA LEU A 465 12.55 5.54 -6.69
C LEU A 465 11.69 6.38 -7.62
N SER A 466 11.81 6.23 -8.94
CA SER A 466 11.13 7.09 -9.91
C SER A 466 9.65 7.22 -9.60
N ARG A 467 8.94 6.09 -9.52
CA ARG A 467 7.51 6.07 -9.27
C ARG A 467 7.13 6.53 -7.84
N PHE A 468 7.93 6.14 -6.84
CA PHE A 468 7.73 6.53 -5.44
C PHE A 468 7.86 8.05 -5.26
N LEU A 469 8.93 8.64 -5.77
CA LEU A 469 9.17 10.07 -5.66
C LEU A 469 8.25 10.89 -6.57
N GLU A 470 7.92 10.42 -7.77
CA GLU A 470 6.96 11.13 -8.64
C GLU A 470 5.58 11.20 -8.01
N LYS A 471 5.10 10.13 -7.35
CA LYS A 471 3.86 10.17 -6.57
C LYS A 471 3.93 11.24 -5.50
N TRP A 472 4.98 11.23 -4.68
CA TRP A 472 5.14 12.21 -3.60
C TRP A 472 5.35 13.65 -4.13
N LEU A 473 6.04 13.85 -5.24
CA LEU A 473 6.19 15.16 -5.89
C LEU A 473 4.86 15.71 -6.44
N ARG A 474 3.90 14.84 -6.80
CA ARG A 474 2.53 15.27 -7.11
C ARG A 474 1.86 15.89 -5.87
N ASP A 475 2.06 15.28 -4.70
CA ASP A 475 1.58 15.83 -3.43
C ASP A 475 2.27 17.16 -3.11
N VAL A 476 3.58 17.26 -3.28
CA VAL A 476 4.35 18.51 -3.11
C VAL A 476 3.82 19.62 -4.02
N LYS A 477 3.56 19.30 -5.28
CA LYS A 477 2.99 20.25 -6.24
C LYS A 477 1.57 20.69 -5.85
N ALA A 478 0.74 19.75 -5.38
CA ALA A 478 -0.63 20.02 -4.95
C ALA A 478 -0.70 20.92 -3.69
N GLU A 479 0.28 20.80 -2.80
CA GLU A 479 0.36 21.54 -1.53
C GLU A 479 1.21 22.82 -1.63
N GLN A 480 1.82 23.08 -2.78
CA GLN A 480 2.63 24.29 -2.97
C GLN A 480 1.77 25.56 -2.77
N ARG A 481 2.26 26.47 -1.93
CA ARG A 481 1.57 27.71 -1.59
C ARG A 481 1.58 28.68 -2.79
N PRO A 482 0.60 29.61 -2.88
CA PRO A 482 0.54 30.58 -3.98
C PRO A 482 1.83 31.40 -4.20
N GLY A 483 2.62 31.63 -3.14
CA GLY A 483 3.92 32.31 -3.22
C GLY A 483 5.09 31.37 -3.59
N GLY A 484 4.85 30.12 -4.00
CA GLY A 484 5.88 29.15 -4.40
C GLY A 484 6.48 28.35 -3.23
N GLY A 485 6.17 28.71 -1.98
CA GLY A 485 6.70 28.03 -0.80
C GLY A 485 6.18 26.60 -0.68
N ILE A 486 7.06 25.66 -0.32
CA ILE A 486 6.71 24.26 -0.01
C ILE A 486 6.43 24.13 1.49
N PRO A 487 5.38 23.40 1.92
CA PRO A 487 5.15 23.10 3.32
C PRO A 487 6.29 22.28 3.93
N ASN A 488 6.46 22.34 5.26
CA ASN A 488 7.47 21.53 5.94
C ASN A 488 7.17 20.03 5.87
N THR A 489 5.89 19.68 5.80
CA THR A 489 5.42 18.28 5.68
C THR A 489 4.44 18.17 4.53
N VAL A 490 4.52 17.10 3.76
CA VAL A 490 3.63 16.77 2.63
C VAL A 490 3.29 15.28 2.66
N PRO A 491 2.00 14.91 2.60
CA PRO A 491 0.80 15.76 2.62
C PRO A 491 0.61 16.55 3.91
N VAL A 492 -0.01 17.74 3.81
CA VAL A 492 -0.31 18.57 4.98
C VAL A 492 -1.50 18.01 5.73
N GLN A 493 -1.34 17.84 7.03
CA GLN A 493 -2.40 17.35 7.93
C GLN A 493 -2.83 18.46 8.90
N GLY A 494 -4.00 19.05 8.63
CA GLY A 494 -4.72 19.94 9.52
C GLY A 494 -4.24 21.36 9.65
#